data_73bb8be76e694f89280803802bb96006
#
_entry.id   73bb8be76e694f89280803802bb96006
#
_cell.length_a   1.000
_cell.length_b   1.000
_cell.length_c   1.000
_cell.angle_alpha   90.00
_cell.angle_beta   90.00
_cell.angle_gamma   90.00
#
_symmetry.space_group_name_H-M   'P 1'
#
loop_
_entity.id
_entity.type
_entity.pdbx_description
1 polymer ?
#
loop_
_entity_poly.entity_id
_entity_poly.type
_entity_poly.pdbx_seq_one_letter_code
_entity_poly.pdbx_strand_id
1 'polypeptide(L)'
;MTKLFKKVNFFNAIVEKKYFVITFVVIALLFLSQGLLNFKLDSSSDALVLQGDESFKIYREVGNTFGNSDFLIITFTPNDKLFSKNTLETINNLESKLQSIHGVESVLSILDAPIFFQPKVGLTEIADNIKTIIDDDVDLKLAAEEIINNPIYSELIISVDAKTTALQVVLEENEEYRELINLRYKIAEGDDDLGQLPLNEINQRISEINDLEAEKRTRQIAQIRNIMNDFRGEGILFLGGPSMIATDMMAFIKSDLYVFGISVAIVFLLLLYTFFGDFRYAILPIINAAVATISTASLLGFMDWKISVVSSNFIALLLILTISLTVHILVRYNELLAHTSNKTNAIAKACQQMFLPCFFAAFTTAIAFISLILGDIK
;
A
#
# COMPACT_ATOMS: atom_id res chain seq x y z
N MET A 1 -8.86 25.39 45.73
CA MET A 1 -8.03 24.42 46.45
C MET A 1 -8.64 23.00 46.48
N THR A 2 -9.95 22.80 46.69
CA THR A 2 -10.58 21.46 46.81
C THR A 2 -10.45 20.55 45.56
N LYS A 3 -10.44 21.07 44.34
CA LYS A 3 -10.26 20.27 43.09
C LYS A 3 -8.79 19.78 42.90
N LEU A 4 -7.82 20.52 43.40
CA LEU A 4 -6.40 20.13 43.35
C LEU A 4 -6.10 18.96 44.32
N PHE A 5 -6.68 18.95 45.49
CA PHE A 5 -6.55 17.87 46.47
C PHE A 5 -7.14 16.55 46.02
N LYS A 6 -8.28 16.57 45.27
CA LYS A 6 -8.84 15.35 44.68
C LYS A 6 -7.98 14.72 43.61
N LYS A 7 -7.25 15.53 42.80
CA LYS A 7 -6.33 15.03 41.77
C LYS A 7 -5.07 14.40 42.37
N VAL A 8 -4.52 14.95 43.44
CA VAL A 8 -3.38 14.35 44.16
C VAL A 8 -3.71 12.97 44.71
N ASN A 9 -4.89 12.81 45.30
CA ASN A 9 -5.35 11.52 45.81
C ASN A 9 -5.51 10.47 44.70
N PHE A 10 -5.93 10.86 43.50
CA PHE A 10 -6.10 9.93 42.34
C PHE A 10 -4.76 9.36 41.88
N PHE A 11 -3.76 10.20 41.60
CA PHE A 11 -2.43 9.73 41.18
C PHE A 11 -1.71 8.95 42.26
N ASN A 12 -1.84 9.34 43.52
CA ASN A 12 -1.29 8.57 44.65
C ASN A 12 -1.94 7.17 44.72
N ALA A 13 -3.24 7.07 44.60
CA ALA A 13 -3.95 5.80 44.59
C ALA A 13 -3.52 4.86 43.42
N ILE A 14 -3.24 5.42 42.24
CA ILE A 14 -2.69 4.66 41.12
C ILE A 14 -1.30 4.11 41.44
N VAL A 15 -0.43 4.95 42.00
CA VAL A 15 0.96 4.55 42.34
C VAL A 15 0.99 3.55 43.50
N GLU A 16 0.12 3.70 44.48
CA GLU A 16 0.00 2.76 45.63
C GLU A 16 -0.51 1.40 45.17
N LYS A 17 -1.50 1.38 44.22
CA LYS A 17 -2.09 0.16 43.65
C LYS A 17 -1.40 -0.28 42.35
N LYS A 18 -0.10 0.02 42.18
CA LYS A 18 0.66 -0.21 40.94
C LYS A 18 0.52 -1.63 40.37
N TYR A 19 0.57 -2.66 41.23
CA TYR A 19 0.43 -4.05 40.78
C TYR A 19 -0.96 -4.32 40.19
N PHE A 20 -2.02 -3.80 40.80
CA PHE A 20 -3.39 -3.93 40.29
C PHE A 20 -3.53 -3.20 38.92
N VAL A 21 -2.98 -1.99 38.81
CA VAL A 21 -3.02 -1.22 37.56
C VAL A 21 -2.22 -1.93 36.45
N ILE A 22 -1.05 -2.43 36.75
CA ILE A 22 -0.23 -3.19 35.78
C ILE A 22 -0.97 -4.46 35.35
N THR A 23 -1.52 -5.23 36.28
CA THR A 23 -2.29 -6.43 35.96
C THR A 23 -3.51 -6.10 35.10
N PHE A 24 -4.24 -5.04 35.42
CA PHE A 24 -5.37 -4.58 34.62
C PHE A 24 -4.93 -4.20 33.19
N VAL A 25 -3.83 -3.45 33.02
CA VAL A 25 -3.32 -3.08 31.72
C VAL A 25 -2.88 -4.32 30.92
N VAL A 26 -2.20 -5.28 31.55
CA VAL A 26 -1.80 -6.53 30.89
C VAL A 26 -3.02 -7.34 30.44
N ILE A 27 -4.03 -7.49 31.30
CA ILE A 27 -5.27 -8.19 30.93
C ILE A 27 -5.98 -7.47 29.78
N ALA A 28 -6.09 -6.15 29.85
CA ALA A 28 -6.69 -5.34 28.81
C ALA A 28 -5.93 -5.48 27.46
N LEU A 29 -4.59 -5.50 27.51
CA LEU A 29 -3.76 -5.74 26.33
C LEU A 29 -3.94 -7.15 25.76
N LEU A 30 -3.99 -8.17 26.61
CA LEU A 30 -4.25 -9.54 26.17
C LEU A 30 -5.62 -9.68 25.51
N PHE A 31 -6.63 -9.02 26.06
CA PHE A 31 -7.96 -8.98 25.45
C PHE A 31 -7.92 -8.23 24.11
N LEU A 32 -7.35 -7.04 24.08
CA LEU A 32 -7.23 -6.24 22.87
C LEU A 32 -6.37 -6.94 21.80
N SER A 33 -5.33 -7.69 22.18
CA SER A 33 -4.43 -8.34 21.21
C SER A 33 -5.13 -9.36 20.29
N GLN A 34 -6.33 -9.84 20.66
CA GLN A 34 -7.15 -10.66 19.76
C GLN A 34 -7.54 -9.89 18.49
N GLY A 35 -7.76 -8.58 18.58
CA GLY A 35 -8.03 -7.73 17.41
C GLY A 35 -6.84 -7.62 16.45
N LEU A 36 -5.60 -7.84 16.95
CA LEU A 36 -4.42 -7.80 16.09
C LEU A 36 -4.43 -8.90 15.00
N LEU A 37 -5.12 -10.02 15.24
CA LEU A 37 -5.28 -11.08 14.26
C LEU A 37 -6.12 -10.63 13.05
N ASN A 38 -7.00 -9.66 13.25
CA ASN A 38 -7.84 -9.08 12.21
C ASN A 38 -7.29 -7.77 11.65
N PHE A 39 -6.10 -7.37 12.10
CA PHE A 39 -5.43 -6.16 11.58
C PHE A 39 -4.97 -6.40 10.14
N LYS A 40 -5.57 -5.70 9.20
CA LYS A 40 -5.33 -5.86 7.77
C LYS A 40 -4.95 -4.54 7.13
N LEU A 41 -4.01 -4.62 6.18
CA LEU A 41 -3.70 -3.54 5.26
C LEU A 41 -4.62 -3.66 4.04
N ASP A 42 -5.12 -2.54 3.53
CA ASP A 42 -5.89 -2.53 2.30
C ASP A 42 -4.95 -2.65 1.11
N SER A 43 -4.99 -3.82 0.46
CA SER A 43 -4.16 -4.15 -0.71
C SER A 43 -4.85 -3.87 -2.04
N SER A 44 -6.06 -3.29 -2.03
CA SER A 44 -6.78 -2.98 -3.26
C SER A 44 -6.13 -1.83 -4.02
N SER A 45 -6.09 -1.92 -5.34
CA SER A 45 -5.69 -0.81 -6.21
C SER A 45 -6.62 0.40 -6.02
N ASP A 46 -7.88 0.15 -5.65
CA ASP A 46 -8.88 1.18 -5.34
C ASP A 46 -8.53 2.01 -4.10
N ALA A 47 -7.73 1.46 -3.18
CA ALA A 47 -7.25 2.20 -2.01
C ALA A 47 -6.27 3.33 -2.36
N LEU A 48 -5.74 3.34 -3.59
CA LEU A 48 -4.85 4.38 -4.11
C LEU A 48 -5.61 5.51 -4.80
N VAL A 49 -6.92 5.36 -5.02
CA VAL A 49 -7.74 6.30 -5.77
C VAL A 49 -8.75 6.97 -4.84
N LEU A 50 -8.97 8.27 -5.03
CA LEU A 50 -9.99 9.03 -4.32
C LEU A 50 -11.40 8.57 -4.75
N GLN A 51 -12.11 7.92 -3.84
CA GLN A 51 -13.48 7.44 -4.05
C GLN A 51 -14.45 8.62 -4.19
N GLY A 52 -14.65 9.25 -5.21
CA GLY A 52 -15.55 10.40 -5.41
C GLY A 52 -15.01 11.36 -6.45
N ASP A 53 -13.84 11.07 -6.99
CA ASP A 53 -13.29 11.79 -8.13
C ASP A 53 -14.12 11.48 -9.40
N GLU A 54 -14.50 12.53 -10.12
CA GLU A 54 -15.25 12.43 -11.37
C GLU A 54 -14.46 11.64 -12.43
N SER A 55 -13.14 11.79 -12.45
CA SER A 55 -12.26 11.03 -13.34
C SER A 55 -12.32 9.53 -13.07
N PHE A 56 -12.48 9.14 -11.81
CA PHE A 56 -12.61 7.74 -11.43
C PHE A 56 -13.96 7.13 -11.89
N LYS A 57 -15.03 7.92 -11.86
CA LYS A 57 -16.32 7.49 -12.42
C LYS A 57 -16.22 7.21 -13.91
N ILE A 58 -15.60 8.13 -14.66
CA ILE A 58 -15.36 7.98 -16.10
C ILE A 58 -14.50 6.74 -16.38
N TYR A 59 -13.41 6.55 -15.61
CA TYR A 59 -12.56 5.35 -15.73
C TYR A 59 -13.35 4.06 -15.56
N ARG A 60 -14.25 4.00 -14.57
CA ARG A 60 -15.12 2.84 -14.36
C ARG A 60 -16.12 2.62 -15.48
N GLU A 61 -16.76 3.69 -15.98
CA GLU A 61 -17.71 3.58 -17.11
C GLU A 61 -17.01 3.04 -18.36
N VAL A 62 -15.80 3.52 -18.64
CA VAL A 62 -14.98 3.00 -19.74
C VAL A 62 -14.63 1.54 -19.50
N GLY A 63 -14.18 1.19 -18.28
CA GLY A 63 -13.88 -0.19 -17.90
C GLY A 63 -15.09 -1.14 -18.03
N ASN A 64 -16.28 -0.70 -17.64
CA ASN A 64 -17.51 -1.49 -17.77
C ASN A 64 -17.93 -1.68 -19.24
N THR A 65 -17.58 -0.73 -20.11
CA THR A 65 -17.95 -0.77 -21.54
C THR A 65 -16.95 -1.57 -22.38
N PHE A 66 -15.66 -1.42 -22.11
CA PHE A 66 -14.58 -1.98 -22.94
C PHE A 66 -13.82 -3.13 -22.28
N GLY A 67 -14.19 -3.51 -21.05
CA GLY A 67 -13.45 -4.41 -20.21
C GLY A 67 -12.44 -3.66 -19.33
N ASN A 68 -12.21 -4.16 -18.13
CA ASN A 68 -11.28 -3.58 -17.16
C ASN A 68 -10.22 -4.62 -16.80
N SER A 69 -9.62 -5.22 -17.84
CA SER A 69 -8.56 -6.21 -17.60
C SER A 69 -7.37 -5.54 -16.91
N ASP A 70 -6.96 -6.12 -15.81
CA ASP A 70 -5.73 -5.71 -15.13
C ASP A 70 -4.53 -6.05 -16.00
N PHE A 71 -3.65 -5.10 -16.23
CA PHE A 71 -2.49 -5.31 -17.09
C PHE A 71 -1.20 -4.75 -16.50
N LEU A 72 -0.11 -5.35 -16.93
CA LEU A 72 1.23 -4.89 -16.64
C LEU A 72 1.91 -4.49 -17.95
N ILE A 73 2.78 -3.50 -17.89
CA ILE A 73 3.59 -3.05 -19.02
C ILE A 73 5.05 -3.40 -18.74
N ILE A 74 5.67 -4.11 -19.67
CA ILE A 74 7.11 -4.35 -19.67
C ILE A 74 7.70 -3.53 -20.81
N THR A 75 8.58 -2.58 -20.50
CA THR A 75 9.35 -1.89 -21.52
C THR A 75 10.67 -2.63 -21.75
N PHE A 76 11.05 -2.80 -23.00
CA PHE A 76 12.27 -3.46 -23.41
C PHE A 76 13.09 -2.57 -24.35
N THR A 77 14.30 -2.22 -23.92
CA THR A 77 15.28 -1.50 -24.72
C THR A 77 16.42 -2.46 -25.03
N PRO A 78 16.44 -3.08 -26.22
CA PRO A 78 17.48 -4.05 -26.59
C PRO A 78 18.85 -3.41 -26.72
N ASN A 79 19.90 -4.21 -26.56
CA ASN A 79 21.28 -3.78 -26.82
C ASN A 79 21.55 -3.55 -28.32
N ASP A 80 20.84 -4.31 -29.18
CA ASP A 80 20.86 -4.20 -30.61
C ASP A 80 19.72 -3.34 -31.17
N LYS A 81 19.62 -3.22 -32.49
CA LYS A 81 18.49 -2.53 -33.13
C LYS A 81 17.20 -3.28 -32.88
N LEU A 82 16.16 -2.54 -32.54
CA LEU A 82 14.83 -3.09 -32.19
C LEU A 82 14.29 -4.03 -33.29
N PHE A 83 14.37 -3.61 -34.54
CA PHE A 83 13.91 -4.39 -35.70
C PHE A 83 14.97 -5.32 -36.27
N SER A 84 15.94 -5.78 -35.47
CA SER A 84 16.84 -6.86 -35.90
C SER A 84 16.15 -8.21 -35.68
N LYS A 85 16.47 -9.21 -36.54
CA LYS A 85 15.90 -10.55 -36.41
C LYS A 85 16.15 -11.17 -35.02
N ASN A 86 17.33 -10.97 -34.48
CA ASN A 86 17.74 -11.47 -33.17
C ASN A 86 16.89 -10.83 -32.04
N THR A 87 16.65 -9.51 -32.12
CA THR A 87 15.81 -8.81 -31.12
C THR A 87 14.35 -9.26 -31.18
N LEU A 88 13.80 -9.43 -32.38
CA LEU A 88 12.42 -9.92 -32.54
C LEU A 88 12.29 -11.36 -32.01
N GLU A 89 13.29 -12.21 -32.23
CA GLU A 89 13.31 -13.55 -31.63
C GLU A 89 13.41 -13.50 -30.09
N THR A 90 14.19 -12.58 -29.54
CA THR A 90 14.27 -12.34 -28.09
C THR A 90 12.92 -11.91 -27.53
N ILE A 91 12.20 -10.99 -28.21
CA ILE A 91 10.85 -10.56 -27.80
C ILE A 91 9.88 -11.74 -27.85
N ASN A 92 9.90 -12.55 -28.90
CA ASN A 92 9.04 -13.73 -29.03
C ASN A 92 9.29 -14.75 -27.91
N ASN A 93 10.55 -14.97 -27.55
CA ASN A 93 10.93 -15.86 -26.44
C ASN A 93 10.47 -15.30 -25.08
N LEU A 94 10.61 -13.98 -24.88
CA LEU A 94 10.14 -13.31 -23.67
C LEU A 94 8.61 -13.42 -23.55
N GLU A 95 7.88 -13.12 -24.62
CA GLU A 95 6.43 -13.21 -24.71
C GLU A 95 5.94 -14.63 -24.41
N SER A 96 6.52 -15.65 -25.06
CA SER A 96 6.19 -17.06 -24.83
C SER A 96 6.37 -17.49 -23.38
N LYS A 97 7.47 -17.05 -22.73
CA LYS A 97 7.70 -17.34 -21.31
C LYS A 97 6.69 -16.62 -20.41
N LEU A 98 6.36 -15.37 -20.70
CA LEU A 98 5.36 -14.60 -19.94
C LEU A 98 3.96 -15.22 -20.07
N GLN A 99 3.58 -15.64 -21.28
CA GLN A 99 2.32 -16.32 -21.56
C GLN A 99 2.18 -17.65 -20.79
N SER A 100 3.29 -18.30 -20.45
CA SER A 100 3.27 -19.57 -19.69
C SER A 100 2.96 -19.39 -18.20
N ILE A 101 2.89 -18.17 -17.70
CA ILE A 101 2.58 -17.89 -16.28
C ILE A 101 1.07 -18.12 -16.04
N HIS A 102 0.77 -18.88 -15.01
CA HIS A 102 -0.63 -19.13 -14.62
C HIS A 102 -1.36 -17.82 -14.24
N GLY A 103 -2.50 -17.56 -14.89
CA GLY A 103 -3.31 -16.37 -14.70
C GLY A 103 -2.83 -15.17 -15.51
N VAL A 104 -1.99 -15.37 -16.50
CA VAL A 104 -1.79 -14.45 -17.62
C VAL A 104 -2.77 -14.86 -18.71
N GLU A 105 -3.63 -13.94 -19.10
CA GLU A 105 -4.65 -14.14 -20.15
C GLU A 105 -4.00 -14.03 -21.52
N SER A 106 -3.27 -12.95 -21.76
CA SER A 106 -2.56 -12.70 -23.01
C SER A 106 -1.33 -11.82 -22.79
N VAL A 107 -0.39 -11.94 -23.70
CA VAL A 107 0.74 -11.00 -23.81
C VAL A 107 0.68 -10.42 -25.21
N LEU A 108 0.71 -9.10 -25.32
CA LEU A 108 0.69 -8.36 -26.58
C LEU A 108 1.99 -7.58 -26.70
N SER A 109 2.61 -7.65 -27.87
CA SER A 109 3.87 -6.99 -28.13
C SER A 109 3.87 -6.32 -29.53
N ILE A 110 5.02 -5.80 -29.93
CA ILE A 110 5.22 -5.29 -31.27
C ILE A 110 5.07 -6.38 -32.34
N LEU A 111 5.18 -7.66 -31.94
CA LEU A 111 5.04 -8.81 -32.83
C LEU A 111 3.59 -9.02 -33.28
N ASP A 112 2.62 -8.61 -32.45
CA ASP A 112 1.19 -8.73 -32.70
C ASP A 112 0.62 -7.51 -33.43
N ALA A 113 1.46 -6.48 -33.65
CA ALA A 113 1.02 -5.23 -34.25
C ALA A 113 0.57 -5.47 -35.71
N PRO A 114 -0.75 -5.23 -36.05
CA PRO A 114 -1.22 -5.34 -37.41
C PRO A 114 -0.50 -4.41 -38.37
N ILE A 115 -0.09 -4.95 -39.54
CA ILE A 115 0.50 -4.22 -40.63
C ILE A 115 -0.53 -4.10 -41.74
N PHE A 116 -0.85 -2.88 -42.17
CA PHE A 116 -1.95 -2.59 -43.07
C PHE A 116 -1.51 -2.30 -44.51
N PHE A 117 -0.24 -1.91 -44.70
CA PHE A 117 0.27 -1.48 -45.99
C PHE A 117 1.17 -2.50 -46.68
N GLN A 118 1.26 -3.72 -46.14
CA GLN A 118 2.06 -4.79 -46.69
C GLN A 118 1.38 -6.17 -46.57
N PRO A 119 1.07 -6.83 -47.72
CA PRO A 119 1.03 -6.25 -49.06
C PRO A 119 -0.03 -5.15 -49.19
N LYS A 120 0.15 -4.22 -50.12
CA LYS A 120 -0.89 -3.20 -50.41
C LYS A 120 -2.17 -3.90 -50.93
N VAL A 121 -3.10 -4.11 -50.04
CA VAL A 121 -4.43 -4.70 -50.36
C VAL A 121 -5.49 -3.61 -50.39
N GLY A 122 -6.58 -3.84 -51.09
CA GLY A 122 -7.74 -2.95 -51.11
C GLY A 122 -8.41 -2.90 -49.73
N LEU A 123 -9.06 -1.76 -49.40
CA LEU A 123 -9.74 -1.56 -48.11
C LEU A 123 -10.75 -2.67 -47.76
N THR A 124 -11.34 -3.33 -48.76
CA THR A 124 -12.26 -4.44 -48.57
C THR A 124 -11.61 -5.78 -48.21
N GLU A 125 -10.29 -5.89 -48.44
CA GLU A 125 -9.53 -7.13 -48.28
C GLU A 125 -8.62 -7.05 -47.01
N ILE A 126 -8.54 -5.89 -46.38
CA ILE A 126 -7.68 -5.67 -45.20
C ILE A 126 -8.08 -6.63 -44.06
N ALA A 127 -9.39 -6.82 -43.82
CA ALA A 127 -9.88 -7.64 -42.71
C ALA A 127 -9.46 -9.11 -42.81
N ASP A 128 -9.30 -9.62 -44.06
CA ASP A 128 -8.98 -11.02 -44.33
C ASP A 128 -7.45 -11.26 -44.52
N ASN A 129 -6.66 -10.18 -44.63
CA ASN A 129 -5.22 -10.22 -44.92
C ASN A 129 -4.36 -9.41 -43.92
N ILE A 130 -4.78 -9.33 -42.66
CA ILE A 130 -4.00 -8.69 -41.63
C ILE A 130 -2.76 -9.54 -41.35
N LYS A 131 -1.58 -8.92 -41.55
CA LYS A 131 -0.26 -9.53 -41.26
C LYS A 131 0.41 -8.85 -40.10
N THR A 132 1.37 -9.53 -39.55
CA THR A 132 2.24 -9.02 -38.48
C THR A 132 3.69 -9.03 -38.93
N ILE A 133 4.59 -8.44 -38.15
CA ILE A 133 6.00 -8.33 -38.49
C ILE A 133 6.73 -9.67 -38.53
N ILE A 134 6.15 -10.74 -38.00
CA ILE A 134 6.73 -12.09 -37.96
C ILE A 134 6.32 -12.96 -39.15
N ASP A 135 5.42 -12.50 -40.01
CA ASP A 135 4.97 -13.26 -41.16
C ASP A 135 6.06 -13.33 -42.24
N ASP A 136 6.27 -14.51 -42.82
CA ASP A 136 7.41 -14.83 -43.71
C ASP A 136 7.48 -13.97 -45.00
N ASP A 137 6.37 -13.45 -45.47
CA ASP A 137 6.25 -12.65 -46.68
C ASP A 137 6.22 -11.14 -46.48
N VAL A 138 6.48 -10.69 -45.23
CA VAL A 138 6.57 -9.28 -44.84
C VAL A 138 8.01 -8.77 -44.94
N ASP A 139 8.20 -7.65 -45.62
CA ASP A 139 9.50 -6.96 -45.62
C ASP A 139 9.71 -6.24 -44.30
N LEU A 140 10.61 -6.76 -43.49
CA LEU A 140 10.91 -6.25 -42.14
C LEU A 140 11.22 -4.76 -42.11
N LYS A 141 11.90 -4.23 -43.15
CA LYS A 141 12.27 -2.82 -43.17
C LYS A 141 11.07 -1.93 -43.42
N LEU A 142 10.20 -2.32 -44.35
CA LEU A 142 9.00 -1.58 -44.66
C LEU A 142 7.97 -1.69 -43.51
N ALA A 143 7.86 -2.86 -42.87
CA ALA A 143 7.04 -3.06 -41.68
C ALA A 143 7.51 -2.18 -40.52
N ALA A 144 8.82 -2.10 -40.27
CA ALA A 144 9.38 -1.23 -39.27
C ALA A 144 9.05 0.26 -39.53
N GLU A 145 9.18 0.70 -40.79
CA GLU A 145 8.82 2.07 -41.19
C GLU A 145 7.32 2.35 -40.96
N GLU A 146 6.46 1.38 -41.24
CA GLU A 146 5.02 1.48 -40.99
C GLU A 146 4.71 1.62 -39.51
N ILE A 147 5.26 0.74 -38.67
CA ILE A 147 5.05 0.74 -37.21
C ILE A 147 5.55 2.04 -36.58
N ILE A 148 6.74 2.51 -36.96
CA ILE A 148 7.34 3.74 -36.42
C ILE A 148 6.49 4.97 -36.75
N ASN A 149 5.95 5.04 -37.97
CA ASN A 149 5.21 6.20 -38.45
C ASN A 149 3.69 6.13 -38.17
N ASN A 150 3.20 5.01 -37.66
CA ASN A 150 1.80 4.85 -37.37
C ASN A 150 1.45 5.48 -36.01
N PRO A 151 0.53 6.46 -35.96
CA PRO A 151 0.16 7.13 -34.73
C PRO A 151 -0.54 6.20 -33.70
N ILE A 152 -1.01 5.02 -34.12
CA ILE A 152 -1.58 4.03 -33.19
C ILE A 152 -0.49 3.33 -32.39
N TYR A 153 0.71 3.16 -32.97
CA TYR A 153 1.79 2.40 -32.34
C TYR A 153 2.87 3.31 -31.71
N SER A 154 3.09 4.46 -32.36
CA SER A 154 4.07 5.46 -31.86
C SER A 154 3.63 5.99 -30.51
N GLU A 155 4.54 6.03 -29.55
CA GLU A 155 4.36 6.43 -28.15
C GLU A 155 3.50 5.47 -27.30
N LEU A 156 2.89 4.43 -27.90
CA LEU A 156 2.14 3.41 -27.15
C LEU A 156 2.95 2.11 -27.00
N ILE A 157 3.32 1.49 -28.12
CA ILE A 157 4.11 0.23 -28.10
C ILE A 157 5.53 0.40 -28.55
N ILE A 158 5.86 1.52 -29.15
CA ILE A 158 7.23 1.86 -29.58
C ILE A 158 7.56 3.31 -29.20
N SER A 159 8.78 3.56 -28.72
CA SER A 159 9.27 4.92 -28.44
C SER A 159 9.49 5.71 -29.72
N VAL A 160 9.43 7.04 -29.63
CA VAL A 160 9.62 7.97 -30.77
C VAL A 160 10.96 7.75 -31.47
N ASP A 161 12.00 7.38 -30.72
CA ASP A 161 13.35 7.10 -31.25
C ASP A 161 13.51 5.64 -31.74
N ALA A 162 12.45 4.86 -31.73
CA ALA A 162 12.40 3.46 -32.15
C ALA A 162 13.44 2.55 -31.47
N LYS A 163 13.83 2.89 -30.22
CA LYS A 163 14.80 2.08 -29.45
C LYS A 163 14.17 1.19 -28.41
N THR A 164 12.98 1.55 -27.92
CA THR A 164 12.29 0.84 -26.84
C THR A 164 10.93 0.37 -27.35
N THR A 165 10.56 -0.83 -27.00
CA THR A 165 9.21 -1.37 -27.22
C THR A 165 8.55 -1.71 -25.89
N ALA A 166 7.22 -1.79 -25.89
CA ALA A 166 6.42 -2.23 -24.76
C ALA A 166 5.75 -3.58 -25.04
N LEU A 167 5.70 -4.42 -24.01
CA LEU A 167 4.87 -5.63 -23.97
C LEU A 167 3.79 -5.39 -22.95
N GLN A 168 2.53 -5.63 -23.32
CA GLN A 168 1.40 -5.59 -22.42
C GLN A 168 1.08 -7.01 -21.95
N VAL A 169 1.17 -7.25 -20.66
CA VAL A 169 0.80 -8.52 -20.04
C VAL A 169 -0.56 -8.35 -19.41
N VAL A 170 -1.58 -8.93 -20.02
CA VAL A 170 -2.97 -8.91 -19.55
C VAL A 170 -3.15 -10.03 -18.53
N LEU A 171 -3.68 -9.69 -17.37
CA LEU A 171 -3.89 -10.64 -16.28
C LEU A 171 -5.36 -11.04 -16.22
N GLU A 172 -5.61 -12.31 -15.91
CA GLU A 172 -6.97 -12.81 -15.72
C GLU A 172 -7.70 -12.00 -14.65
N GLU A 173 -8.91 -11.59 -14.96
CA GLU A 173 -9.80 -10.88 -14.06
C GLU A 173 -10.65 -11.89 -13.25
N ASN A 174 -10.91 -11.56 -11.99
CA ASN A 174 -11.85 -12.29 -11.16
C ASN A 174 -13.27 -11.72 -11.37
N GLU A 175 -14.11 -12.44 -12.13
CA GLU A 175 -15.47 -12.01 -12.45
C GLU A 175 -16.34 -11.79 -11.20
N GLU A 176 -16.24 -12.67 -10.19
CA GLU A 176 -16.97 -12.51 -8.93
C GLU A 176 -16.58 -11.21 -8.22
N TYR A 177 -15.29 -10.90 -8.19
CA TYR A 177 -14.79 -9.65 -7.60
C TYR A 177 -15.36 -8.43 -8.32
N ARG A 178 -15.32 -8.43 -9.66
CA ARG A 178 -15.85 -7.34 -10.49
C ARG A 178 -17.35 -7.13 -10.26
N GLU A 179 -18.13 -8.20 -10.23
CA GLU A 179 -19.57 -8.13 -9.99
C GLU A 179 -19.89 -7.54 -8.60
N LEU A 180 -19.20 -8.00 -7.58
CA LEU A 180 -19.38 -7.50 -6.20
C LEU A 180 -18.98 -6.03 -6.05
N ILE A 181 -17.89 -5.59 -6.69
CA ILE A 181 -17.48 -4.19 -6.71
C ILE A 181 -18.53 -3.33 -7.41
N ASN A 182 -19.03 -3.74 -8.57
CA ASN A 182 -20.08 -3.04 -9.29
C ASN A 182 -21.39 -2.96 -8.49
N LEU A 183 -21.76 -4.05 -7.81
CA LEU A 183 -22.94 -4.10 -6.94
C LEU A 183 -22.79 -3.12 -5.75
N ARG A 184 -21.64 -3.11 -5.10
CA ARG A 184 -21.33 -2.17 -4.00
C ARG A 184 -21.49 -0.71 -4.43
N TYR A 185 -21.02 -0.37 -5.64
CA TYR A 185 -21.13 0.99 -6.15
C TYR A 185 -22.58 1.38 -6.50
N LYS A 186 -23.33 0.49 -7.13
CA LYS A 186 -24.76 0.74 -7.43
C LYS A 186 -25.56 1.00 -6.17
N ILE A 187 -25.32 0.22 -5.12
CA ILE A 187 -25.96 0.44 -3.79
C ILE A 187 -25.54 1.80 -3.20
N ALA A 188 -24.26 2.19 -3.34
CA ALA A 188 -23.77 3.48 -2.83
C ALA A 188 -24.33 4.69 -3.62
N GLU A 189 -24.68 4.51 -4.90
CA GLU A 189 -25.31 5.53 -5.75
C GLU A 189 -26.84 5.63 -5.56
N GLY A 190 -27.42 4.78 -4.71
CA GLY A 190 -28.86 4.84 -4.34
C GLY A 190 -29.78 4.13 -5.31
N ASP A 191 -29.30 3.10 -6.00
CA ASP A 191 -30.12 2.24 -6.84
C ASP A 191 -30.90 1.25 -5.93
N ASP A 192 -32.10 1.66 -5.50
CA ASP A 192 -32.94 0.96 -4.52
C ASP A 192 -33.47 -0.41 -5.01
N ASP A 193 -33.40 -0.71 -6.31
CA ASP A 193 -33.91 -1.98 -6.86
C ASP A 193 -33.04 -3.21 -6.51
N LEU A 194 -31.82 -3.01 -6.01
CA LEU A 194 -30.86 -4.07 -5.67
C LEU A 194 -30.78 -4.37 -4.15
N GLY A 195 -31.62 -3.79 -3.35
CA GLY A 195 -31.59 -3.66 -1.89
C GLY A 195 -31.85 -4.90 -1.05
N GLN A 196 -31.41 -6.11 -1.39
CA GLN A 196 -31.58 -7.27 -0.50
C GLN A 196 -30.30 -7.93 0.03
N LEU A 197 -29.13 -7.59 -0.51
CA LEU A 197 -27.87 -8.08 0.10
C LEU A 197 -27.37 -7.07 1.11
N PRO A 198 -27.11 -7.45 2.37
CA PRO A 198 -26.56 -6.53 3.35
C PRO A 198 -25.16 -6.10 2.90
N LEU A 199 -24.92 -4.80 2.81
CA LEU A 199 -23.65 -4.19 2.42
C LEU A 199 -22.45 -4.80 3.17
N ASN A 200 -22.67 -5.26 4.40
CA ASN A 200 -21.67 -5.92 5.21
C ASN A 200 -21.21 -7.27 4.62
N GLU A 201 -22.12 -8.07 4.08
CA GLU A 201 -21.78 -9.36 3.45
C GLU A 201 -21.01 -9.14 2.15
N ILE A 202 -21.44 -8.16 1.34
CA ILE A 202 -20.73 -7.77 0.12
C ILE A 202 -19.30 -7.31 0.43
N ASN A 203 -19.14 -6.42 1.41
CA ASN A 203 -17.83 -5.92 1.81
C ASN A 203 -16.93 -7.03 2.39
N GLN A 204 -17.50 -7.95 3.16
CA GLN A 204 -16.76 -9.10 3.67
C GLN A 204 -16.28 -10.00 2.51
N ARG A 205 -17.16 -10.32 1.56
CA ARG A 205 -16.81 -11.17 0.41
C ARG A 205 -15.75 -10.51 -0.48
N ILE A 206 -15.91 -9.21 -0.77
CA ILE A 206 -14.89 -8.40 -1.47
C ILE A 206 -13.55 -8.49 -0.74
N SER A 207 -13.56 -8.39 0.60
CA SER A 207 -12.33 -8.48 1.38
C SER A 207 -11.63 -9.84 1.28
N GLU A 208 -12.40 -10.93 1.35
CA GLU A 208 -11.87 -12.30 1.23
C GLU A 208 -11.23 -12.53 -0.14
N ILE A 209 -11.94 -12.14 -1.22
CA ILE A 209 -11.44 -12.29 -2.59
C ILE A 209 -10.21 -11.41 -2.80
N ASN A 210 -10.23 -10.17 -2.32
CA ASN A 210 -9.11 -9.24 -2.47
C ASN A 210 -7.82 -9.76 -1.79
N ASP A 211 -7.93 -10.37 -0.61
CA ASP A 211 -6.77 -10.96 0.07
C ASP A 211 -6.15 -12.10 -0.76
N LEU A 212 -6.99 -12.95 -1.40
CA LEU A 212 -6.54 -14.04 -2.28
C LEU A 212 -5.92 -13.53 -3.58
N GLU A 213 -6.56 -12.54 -4.21
CA GLU A 213 -6.07 -11.94 -5.45
C GLU A 213 -4.75 -11.18 -5.21
N ALA A 214 -4.60 -10.47 -4.11
CA ALA A 214 -3.35 -9.79 -3.75
C ALA A 214 -2.18 -10.78 -3.61
N GLU A 215 -2.42 -11.96 -3.03
CA GLU A 215 -1.40 -13.01 -2.94
C GLU A 215 -1.08 -13.61 -4.32
N LYS A 216 -2.11 -13.86 -5.15
CA LYS A 216 -1.95 -14.31 -6.54
C LYS A 216 -1.12 -13.30 -7.34
N ARG A 217 -1.45 -12.01 -7.30
CA ARG A 217 -0.73 -10.92 -7.98
C ARG A 217 0.72 -10.83 -7.52
N THR A 218 0.97 -10.92 -6.21
CA THR A 218 2.33 -10.91 -5.66
C THR A 218 3.19 -12.03 -6.25
N ARG A 219 2.64 -13.23 -6.37
CA ARG A 219 3.33 -14.38 -6.97
C ARG A 219 3.57 -14.20 -8.47
N GLN A 220 2.57 -13.72 -9.21
CA GLN A 220 2.66 -13.45 -10.65
C GLN A 220 3.74 -12.41 -10.95
N ILE A 221 3.74 -11.28 -10.22
CA ILE A 221 4.74 -10.21 -10.38
C ILE A 221 6.15 -10.74 -10.08
N ALA A 222 6.30 -11.57 -9.06
CA ALA A 222 7.59 -12.20 -8.77
C ALA A 222 8.06 -13.14 -9.89
N GLN A 223 7.17 -13.92 -10.50
CA GLN A 223 7.48 -14.78 -11.65
C GLN A 223 7.85 -13.97 -12.88
N ILE A 224 7.09 -12.90 -13.17
CA ILE A 224 7.40 -11.97 -14.28
C ILE A 224 8.81 -11.37 -14.09
N ARG A 225 9.12 -10.88 -12.89
CA ARG A 225 10.46 -10.33 -12.59
C ARG A 225 11.56 -11.37 -12.74
N ASN A 226 11.32 -12.61 -12.36
CA ASN A 226 12.29 -13.68 -12.56
C ASN A 226 12.56 -13.95 -14.06
N ILE A 227 11.49 -14.01 -14.86
CA ILE A 227 11.63 -14.12 -16.32
C ILE A 227 12.38 -12.92 -16.89
N MET A 228 12.01 -11.69 -16.51
CA MET A 228 12.73 -10.49 -16.96
C MET A 228 14.23 -10.52 -16.61
N ASN A 229 14.59 -11.09 -15.45
CA ASN A 229 15.99 -11.22 -15.06
C ASN A 229 16.80 -12.12 -15.99
N ASP A 230 16.18 -13.16 -16.59
CA ASP A 230 16.82 -14.03 -17.56
C ASP A 230 17.22 -13.27 -18.85
N PHE A 231 16.45 -12.21 -19.18
CA PHE A 231 16.66 -11.39 -20.39
C PHE A 231 17.46 -10.10 -20.16
N ARG A 232 17.96 -9.84 -18.95
CA ARG A 232 18.76 -8.63 -18.67
C ARG A 232 20.08 -8.56 -19.47
N GLY A 233 20.57 -9.69 -19.94
CA GLY A 233 21.74 -9.73 -20.84
C GLY A 233 21.47 -9.19 -22.24
N GLU A 234 20.20 -9.24 -22.68
CA GLU A 234 19.77 -8.84 -24.02
C GLU A 234 19.37 -7.36 -24.09
N GLY A 235 19.10 -6.71 -22.97
CA GLY A 235 18.70 -5.31 -22.92
C GLY A 235 18.23 -4.84 -21.55
N ILE A 236 17.72 -3.62 -21.52
CA ILE A 236 17.16 -3.00 -20.30
C ILE A 236 15.67 -3.24 -20.27
N LEU A 237 15.18 -3.80 -19.15
CA LEU A 237 13.75 -4.08 -18.93
C LEU A 237 13.26 -3.36 -17.69
N PHE A 238 12.08 -2.73 -17.80
CA PHE A 238 11.34 -2.18 -16.68
C PHE A 238 9.94 -2.75 -16.66
N LEU A 239 9.42 -2.99 -15.46
CA LEU A 239 8.05 -3.42 -15.20
C LEU A 239 7.27 -2.25 -14.62
N GLY A 240 6.07 -2.00 -15.13
CA GLY A 240 5.12 -1.00 -14.65
C GLY A 240 3.69 -1.56 -14.67
N GLY A 241 2.79 -0.81 -14.05
CA GLY A 241 1.36 -1.12 -14.03
C GLY A 241 0.73 -0.96 -12.65
N PRO A 242 -0.60 -0.71 -12.57
CA PRO A 242 -1.29 -0.44 -11.32
C PRO A 242 -1.12 -1.56 -10.27
N SER A 243 -1.30 -2.80 -10.66
CA SER A 243 -1.16 -3.96 -9.78
C SER A 243 0.27 -4.17 -9.28
N MET A 244 1.27 -3.86 -10.10
CA MET A 244 2.67 -3.91 -9.66
C MET A 244 2.94 -2.83 -8.61
N ILE A 245 2.46 -1.61 -8.86
CA ILE A 245 2.61 -0.49 -7.91
C ILE A 245 1.94 -0.84 -6.58
N ALA A 246 0.69 -1.33 -6.61
CA ALA A 246 -0.03 -1.73 -5.40
C ALA A 246 0.73 -2.82 -4.61
N THR A 247 1.23 -3.85 -5.31
CA THR A 247 1.99 -4.94 -4.69
C THR A 247 3.30 -4.44 -4.06
N ASP A 248 4.06 -3.60 -4.77
CA ASP A 248 5.30 -3.04 -4.24
C ASP A 248 5.05 -2.10 -3.06
N MET A 249 4.02 -1.25 -3.13
CA MET A 249 3.64 -0.39 -2.01
C MET A 249 3.31 -1.21 -0.76
N MET A 250 2.57 -2.31 -0.91
CA MET A 250 2.28 -3.21 0.22
C MET A 250 3.55 -3.86 0.79
N ALA A 251 4.49 -4.27 -0.07
CA ALA A 251 5.76 -4.81 0.37
C ALA A 251 6.59 -3.75 1.10
N PHE A 252 6.63 -2.51 0.59
CA PHE A 252 7.32 -1.39 1.25
C PHE A 252 6.69 -1.05 2.59
N ILE A 253 5.37 -0.97 2.71
CA ILE A 253 4.68 -0.71 3.98
C ILE A 253 5.06 -1.77 5.01
N LYS A 254 5.00 -3.05 4.64
CA LYS A 254 5.40 -4.13 5.54
C LYS A 254 6.86 -4.01 5.96
N SER A 255 7.75 -3.73 5.02
CA SER A 255 9.18 -3.50 5.29
C SER A 255 9.38 -2.29 6.21
N ASP A 256 8.71 -1.18 5.93
CA ASP A 256 8.83 0.06 6.71
C ASP A 256 8.37 -0.12 8.16
N LEU A 257 7.28 -0.84 8.37
CA LEU A 257 6.81 -1.15 9.73
C LEU A 257 7.88 -1.84 10.57
N TYR A 258 8.61 -2.80 10.01
CA TYR A 258 9.66 -3.53 10.71
C TYR A 258 10.97 -2.72 10.80
N VAL A 259 11.48 -2.27 9.65
CA VAL A 259 12.80 -1.62 9.57
C VAL A 259 12.76 -0.27 10.28
N PHE A 260 11.75 0.55 9.97
CA PHE A 260 11.62 1.88 10.56
C PHE A 260 11.26 1.79 12.05
N GLY A 261 10.30 0.92 12.42
CA GLY A 261 9.91 0.74 13.83
C GLY A 261 11.08 0.31 14.72
N ILE A 262 11.87 -0.67 14.27
CA ILE A 262 13.05 -1.13 15.01
C ILE A 262 14.16 -0.06 15.04
N SER A 263 14.44 0.57 13.90
CA SER A 263 15.48 1.59 13.80
C SER A 263 15.18 2.80 14.69
N VAL A 264 13.94 3.29 14.67
CA VAL A 264 13.48 4.38 15.54
C VAL A 264 13.62 3.99 17.01
N ALA A 265 13.18 2.78 17.38
CA ALA A 265 13.31 2.30 18.76
C ALA A 265 14.78 2.25 19.22
N ILE A 266 15.70 1.78 18.39
CA ILE A 266 17.14 1.73 18.70
C ILE A 266 17.70 3.15 18.83
N VAL A 267 17.43 4.05 17.90
CA VAL A 267 17.91 5.44 17.96
C VAL A 267 17.40 6.14 19.20
N PHE A 268 16.11 6.02 19.53
CA PHE A 268 15.57 6.59 20.75
C PHE A 268 16.16 5.96 22.02
N LEU A 269 16.38 4.64 22.02
CA LEU A 269 17.03 3.96 23.15
C LEU A 269 18.42 4.53 23.44
N LEU A 270 19.25 4.67 22.39
CA LEU A 270 20.59 5.22 22.51
C LEU A 270 20.55 6.68 22.96
N LEU A 271 19.67 7.49 22.36
CA LEU A 271 19.52 8.90 22.71
C LEU A 271 19.05 9.07 24.17
N LEU A 272 18.04 8.33 24.59
CA LEU A 272 17.54 8.39 25.97
C LEU A 272 18.54 7.83 26.96
N TYR A 273 19.30 6.81 26.60
CA TYR A 273 20.38 6.30 27.47
C TYR A 273 21.49 7.34 27.69
N THR A 274 21.88 8.06 26.64
CA THR A 274 22.87 9.15 26.77
C THR A 274 22.35 10.30 27.61
N PHE A 275 21.06 10.62 27.55
CA PHE A 275 20.45 11.68 28.35
C PHE A 275 20.25 11.31 29.82
N PHE A 276 19.73 10.13 30.10
CA PHE A 276 19.37 9.73 31.47
C PHE A 276 20.46 8.97 32.21
N GLY A 277 21.44 8.41 31.50
CA GLY A 277 22.54 7.64 32.12
C GLY A 277 22.12 6.30 32.73
N ASP A 278 20.85 5.92 32.67
CA ASP A 278 20.29 4.67 33.19
C ASP A 278 19.37 4.02 32.16
N PHE A 279 19.67 2.76 31.84
CA PHE A 279 18.92 1.95 30.88
C PHE A 279 17.42 1.81 31.21
N ARG A 280 17.10 1.82 32.50
CA ARG A 280 15.69 1.70 32.97
C ARG A 280 14.83 2.88 32.49
N TYR A 281 15.38 4.09 32.53
CA TYR A 281 14.69 5.30 32.07
C TYR A 281 14.65 5.38 30.54
N ALA A 282 15.63 4.78 29.87
CA ALA A 282 15.66 4.77 28.41
C ALA A 282 14.64 3.78 27.81
N ILE A 283 14.47 2.60 28.41
CA ILE A 283 13.58 1.55 27.87
C ILE A 283 12.08 1.83 28.14
N LEU A 284 11.76 2.55 29.22
CA LEU A 284 10.38 2.76 29.65
C LEU A 284 9.51 3.53 28.64
N PRO A 285 9.98 4.60 27.97
CA PRO A 285 9.24 5.26 26.91
C PRO A 285 8.98 4.34 25.70
N ILE A 286 9.92 3.47 25.37
CA ILE A 286 9.82 2.52 24.26
C ILE A 286 8.76 1.47 24.56
N ILE A 287 8.77 0.90 25.77
CA ILE A 287 7.72 -0.05 26.19
C ILE A 287 6.33 0.61 26.13
N ASN A 288 6.23 1.84 26.65
CA ASN A 288 4.96 2.57 26.65
C ASN A 288 4.47 2.85 25.21
N ALA A 289 5.38 3.22 24.32
CA ALA A 289 5.08 3.44 22.91
C ALA A 289 4.65 2.13 22.21
N ALA A 290 5.31 1.01 22.49
CA ALA A 290 4.92 -0.31 21.97
C ALA A 290 3.52 -0.70 22.46
N VAL A 291 3.23 -0.51 23.76
CA VAL A 291 1.89 -0.76 24.33
C VAL A 291 0.82 0.09 23.63
N ALA A 292 1.07 1.38 23.44
CA ALA A 292 0.13 2.27 22.77
C ALA A 292 -0.11 1.85 21.30
N THR A 293 0.95 1.52 20.57
CA THR A 293 0.88 1.09 19.18
C THR A 293 0.11 -0.22 19.03
N ILE A 294 0.44 -1.23 19.85
CA ILE A 294 -0.27 -2.51 19.84
C ILE A 294 -1.75 -2.31 20.21
N SER A 295 -2.06 -1.49 21.21
CA SER A 295 -3.44 -1.21 21.59
C SER A 295 -4.24 -0.56 20.47
N THR A 296 -3.64 0.39 19.75
CA THR A 296 -4.30 1.10 18.64
C THR A 296 -4.49 0.16 17.46
N ALA A 297 -3.46 -0.59 17.06
CA ALA A 297 -3.56 -1.56 15.98
C ALA A 297 -4.61 -2.64 16.28
N SER A 298 -4.66 -3.12 17.52
CA SER A 298 -5.65 -4.10 17.98
C SER A 298 -7.07 -3.52 17.94
N LEU A 299 -7.25 -2.27 18.33
CA LEU A 299 -8.54 -1.60 18.29
C LEU A 299 -9.06 -1.46 16.84
N LEU A 300 -8.17 -1.07 15.92
CA LEU A 300 -8.49 -1.00 14.48
C LEU A 300 -8.92 -2.38 13.94
N GLY A 301 -8.19 -3.44 14.31
CA GLY A 301 -8.57 -4.80 13.94
C GLY A 301 -9.88 -5.26 14.55
N PHE A 302 -10.25 -4.83 15.79
CA PHE A 302 -11.56 -5.11 16.36
C PHE A 302 -12.69 -4.39 15.63
N MET A 303 -12.44 -3.20 15.09
CA MET A 303 -13.41 -2.42 14.33
C MET A 303 -13.46 -2.84 12.85
N ASP A 304 -12.66 -3.86 12.46
CA ASP A 304 -12.48 -4.30 11.07
C ASP A 304 -12.12 -3.14 10.11
N TRP A 305 -11.39 -2.16 10.64
CA TRP A 305 -10.91 -1.04 9.85
C TRP A 305 -9.60 -1.41 9.16
N LYS A 306 -9.65 -1.44 7.84
CA LYS A 306 -8.46 -1.63 7.02
C LYS A 306 -7.63 -0.36 6.98
N ILE A 307 -6.32 -0.54 6.99
CA ILE A 307 -5.37 0.56 6.92
C ILE A 307 -4.93 0.73 5.47
N SER A 308 -5.17 1.92 4.93
CA SER A 308 -4.69 2.31 3.60
C SER A 308 -3.18 2.58 3.62
N VAL A 309 -2.59 2.66 2.43
CA VAL A 309 -1.17 3.03 2.25
C VAL A 309 -0.84 4.34 2.97
N VAL A 310 -1.69 5.35 2.84
CA VAL A 310 -1.48 6.67 3.46
C VAL A 310 -1.55 6.60 4.98
N SER A 311 -2.53 5.87 5.50
CA SER A 311 -2.74 5.75 6.95
C SER A 311 -1.72 4.86 7.65
N SER A 312 -0.96 4.03 6.94
CA SER A 312 0.05 3.13 7.53
C SER A 312 1.13 3.85 8.37
N ASN A 313 1.40 5.12 8.08
CA ASN A 313 2.34 5.96 8.83
C ASN A 313 1.89 6.30 10.26
N PHE A 314 0.63 5.97 10.65
CA PHE A 314 0.15 6.26 12.02
C PHE A 314 1.01 5.61 13.10
N ILE A 315 1.61 4.45 12.83
CA ILE A 315 2.47 3.74 13.79
C ILE A 315 3.70 4.58 14.14
N ALA A 316 4.39 5.14 13.15
CA ALA A 316 5.54 6.00 13.37
C ALA A 316 5.15 7.27 14.16
N LEU A 317 4.05 7.91 13.78
CA LEU A 317 3.52 9.07 14.47
C LEU A 317 3.17 8.75 15.93
N LEU A 318 2.51 7.63 16.18
CA LEU A 318 2.12 7.20 17.52
C LEU A 318 3.34 6.90 18.40
N LEU A 319 4.37 6.24 17.86
CA LEU A 319 5.63 6.00 18.55
C LEU A 319 6.29 7.32 19.00
N ILE A 320 6.44 8.27 18.05
CA ILE A 320 7.07 9.57 18.34
C ILE A 320 6.28 10.35 19.40
N LEU A 321 4.97 10.45 19.25
CA LEU A 321 4.10 11.15 20.21
C LEU A 321 4.16 10.53 21.61
N THR A 322 4.05 9.20 21.69
CA THR A 322 4.02 8.50 22.97
C THR A 322 5.38 8.58 23.68
N ILE A 323 6.49 8.43 22.94
CA ILE A 323 7.84 8.61 23.50
C ILE A 323 8.00 10.04 24.04
N SER A 324 7.62 11.04 23.25
CA SER A 324 7.70 12.46 23.65
C SER A 324 6.94 12.74 24.94
N LEU A 325 5.68 12.32 25.03
CA LEU A 325 4.86 12.50 26.24
C LEU A 325 5.45 11.79 27.46
N THR A 326 5.98 10.59 27.26
CA THR A 326 6.59 9.80 28.34
C THR A 326 7.89 10.45 28.83
N VAL A 327 8.70 10.98 27.92
CA VAL A 327 9.94 11.70 28.26
C VAL A 327 9.65 12.94 29.09
N HIS A 328 8.61 13.72 28.75
CA HIS A 328 8.21 14.88 29.57
C HIS A 328 7.89 14.49 31.03
N ILE A 329 7.19 13.38 31.21
CA ILE A 329 6.88 12.88 32.57
C ILE A 329 8.15 12.42 33.28
N LEU A 330 9.05 11.72 32.57
CA LEU A 330 10.32 11.23 33.15
C LEU A 330 11.28 12.36 33.55
N VAL A 331 11.42 13.37 32.70
CA VAL A 331 12.24 14.54 33.02
C VAL A 331 11.72 15.22 34.29
N ARG A 332 10.40 15.44 34.36
CA ARG A 332 9.78 16.04 35.54
C ARG A 332 9.91 15.18 36.79
N TYR A 333 9.81 13.87 36.63
CA TYR A 333 10.06 12.93 37.73
C TYR A 333 11.49 13.05 38.27
N ASN A 334 12.51 13.09 37.40
CA ASN A 334 13.91 13.21 37.81
C ASN A 334 14.20 14.54 38.52
N GLU A 335 13.62 15.65 38.03
CA GLU A 335 13.71 16.94 38.71
C GLU A 335 13.13 16.88 40.14
N LEU A 336 11.96 16.30 40.32
CA LEU A 336 11.33 16.16 41.61
C LEU A 336 12.08 15.20 42.53
N LEU A 337 12.67 14.16 41.97
CA LEU A 337 13.47 13.19 42.73
C LEU A 337 14.74 13.80 43.32
N ALA A 338 15.34 14.80 42.65
CA ALA A 338 16.47 15.56 43.18
C ALA A 338 16.14 16.34 44.48
N HIS A 339 14.86 16.65 44.69
CA HIS A 339 14.38 17.43 45.83
C HIS A 339 13.55 16.63 46.87
N THR A 340 13.33 15.33 46.64
CA THR A 340 12.45 14.51 47.49
C THR A 340 12.97 13.07 47.58
N SER A 341 13.19 12.57 48.81
CA SER A 341 13.60 11.18 49.05
C SER A 341 12.48 10.16 48.80
N ASN A 342 11.23 10.58 48.71
CA ASN A 342 10.06 9.71 48.53
C ASN A 342 9.72 9.54 47.04
N LYS A 343 10.14 8.41 46.44
CA LYS A 343 9.90 8.07 45.01
C LYS A 343 8.41 8.06 44.64
N THR A 344 7.54 7.50 45.48
CA THR A 344 6.11 7.42 45.25
C THR A 344 5.48 8.81 45.09
N ASN A 345 5.86 9.73 45.98
CA ASN A 345 5.37 11.09 45.98
C ASN A 345 5.90 11.89 44.75
N ALA A 346 7.17 11.65 44.39
CA ALA A 346 7.78 12.27 43.19
C ALA A 346 7.06 11.85 41.89
N ILE A 347 6.76 10.56 41.72
CA ILE A 347 6.01 10.07 40.54
C ILE A 347 4.61 10.69 40.52
N ALA A 348 3.85 10.62 41.60
CA ALA A 348 2.49 11.15 41.65
C ALA A 348 2.43 12.65 41.34
N LYS A 349 3.38 13.43 41.85
CA LYS A 349 3.53 14.86 41.56
C LYS A 349 3.91 15.11 40.09
N ALA A 350 4.86 14.33 39.54
CA ALA A 350 5.25 14.45 38.16
C ALA A 350 4.06 14.20 37.21
N CYS A 351 3.33 13.11 37.41
CA CYS A 351 2.12 12.81 36.66
C CYS A 351 1.07 13.90 36.77
N GLN A 352 0.84 14.43 37.98
CA GLN A 352 -0.11 15.52 38.24
C GLN A 352 0.26 16.79 37.47
N GLN A 353 1.55 17.19 37.51
CA GLN A 353 2.01 18.42 36.86
C GLN A 353 2.05 18.33 35.38
N MET A 354 2.40 17.14 34.83
CA MET A 354 2.50 16.91 33.39
C MET A 354 1.15 16.49 32.77
N PHE A 355 0.14 16.15 33.57
CA PHE A 355 -1.17 15.73 33.04
C PHE A 355 -1.78 16.78 32.09
N LEU A 356 -1.82 18.03 32.50
CA LEU A 356 -2.45 19.10 31.72
C LEU A 356 -1.66 19.44 30.46
N PRO A 357 -0.33 19.66 30.50
CA PRO A 357 0.48 19.82 29.29
C PRO A 357 0.36 18.64 28.30
N CYS A 358 0.49 17.40 28.78
CA CYS A 358 0.39 16.20 27.93
C CYS A 358 -1.02 16.05 27.34
N PHE A 359 -2.06 16.34 28.12
CA PHE A 359 -3.44 16.31 27.65
C PHE A 359 -3.66 17.33 26.52
N PHE A 360 -3.21 18.58 26.69
CA PHE A 360 -3.36 19.58 25.64
C PHE A 360 -2.51 19.26 24.40
N ALA A 361 -1.31 18.71 24.55
CA ALA A 361 -0.51 18.26 23.43
C ALA A 361 -1.22 17.16 22.62
N ALA A 362 -1.76 16.15 23.29
CA ALA A 362 -2.54 15.09 22.65
C ALA A 362 -3.84 15.63 22.03
N PHE A 363 -4.53 16.53 22.72
CA PHE A 363 -5.79 17.11 22.26
C PHE A 363 -5.60 18.00 21.02
N THR A 364 -4.56 18.85 20.99
CA THR A 364 -4.26 19.67 19.80
C THR A 364 -3.89 18.81 18.60
N THR A 365 -3.16 17.72 18.82
CA THR A 365 -2.85 16.75 17.75
C THR A 365 -4.12 16.06 17.26
N ALA A 366 -5.02 15.65 18.17
CA ALA A 366 -6.29 15.05 17.78
C ALA A 366 -7.15 16.02 16.95
N ILE A 367 -7.23 17.30 17.36
CA ILE A 367 -7.95 18.33 16.58
C ILE A 367 -7.31 18.51 15.19
N ALA A 368 -5.97 18.53 15.10
CA ALA A 368 -5.30 18.63 13.83
C ALA A 368 -5.66 17.48 12.88
N PHE A 369 -5.70 16.24 13.38
CA PHE A 369 -6.15 15.09 12.58
C PHE A 369 -7.63 15.14 12.22
N ILE A 370 -8.49 15.55 13.16
CA ILE A 370 -9.94 15.71 12.89
C ILE A 370 -10.17 16.78 11.83
N SER A 371 -9.38 17.86 11.81
CA SER A 371 -9.51 18.91 10.79
C SER A 371 -9.19 18.42 9.37
N LEU A 372 -8.39 17.36 9.21
CA LEU A 372 -8.14 16.74 7.91
C LEU A 372 -9.38 16.03 7.35
N ILE A 373 -10.29 15.57 8.21
CA ILE A 373 -11.55 14.94 7.78
C ILE A 373 -12.47 15.96 7.09
N LEU A 374 -12.33 17.24 7.45
CA LEU A 374 -13.10 18.33 6.85
C LEU A 374 -12.52 18.82 5.52
N GLY A 375 -11.33 18.37 5.17
CA GLY A 375 -10.73 18.57 3.85
C GLY A 375 -11.20 17.49 2.88
N ASP A 376 -11.21 17.81 1.58
CA ASP A 376 -11.58 16.87 0.50
C ASP A 376 -10.57 15.71 0.32
N ILE A 377 -9.60 15.59 1.21
CA ILE A 377 -8.64 14.47 1.25
C ILE A 377 -9.29 13.36 2.08
N LYS A 378 -9.89 12.42 1.39
CA LYS A 378 -10.44 11.20 2.01
C LYS A 378 -9.44 10.06 1.94
#